data_a918cadae55a507b866a4f4b30bf1e72
#
_entry.id   a918cadae55a507b866a4f4b30bf1e72
#
_cell.length_a   1.000
_cell.length_b   1.000
_cell.length_c   1.000
_cell.angle_alpha   90.00
_cell.angle_beta   90.00
_cell.angle_gamma   90.00
#
_symmetry.space_group_name_H-M   'P 1'
#
loop_
_entity.id
_entity.type
_entity.pdbx_description
1 polymer ?
#
loop_
_entity_poly.entity_id
_entity_poly.type
_entity_poly.pdbx_seq_one_letter_code
_entity_poly.pdbx_strand_id
1 'polypeptide(L)'
;KDAAEILKNIIFVHDNFHTIAELSKNNPHAKEILQSWANADWFNKKEKLPQVIKCIVFKVAGETNTDDLSPAGDAFTRSDIPLHANAMLKVRQAGSLEKIKELKKSGREVVYVGDVVGTGSSRKSAINSIQWHLGKEIEGVPNKHSGGIVMGSTIAPIFFNTAQDSGALPIICDVTNLEMGDEFEIHTYEGKIIKNNSLIAEFKLSPNTLLDEVRAGGRIPLIIGRGLCAKAREFLGMERENIFIKPEQPQSSNGGYTLAQKMLGRACGVEGVRPGMYIEPMTLTVGSQDTTGPMTRDEIKELASLGFNADFVMQSFCHTAAYPKVSDSNLHQTLPNFMTSRGGVSLKP
;
A
#
# COMPACT_ATOMS: atom_id res chain seq x y z
N LYS A 1 0.09 31.32 -7.08
CA LYS A 1 -1.20 30.77 -7.56
C LYS A 1 -1.00 29.33 -8.02
N ASP A 2 -0.16 29.08 -9.01
CA ASP A 2 0.02 27.74 -9.61
C ASP A 2 0.54 26.69 -8.60
N ALA A 3 1.51 27.08 -7.76
CA ALA A 3 1.97 26.22 -6.67
C ALA A 3 0.84 25.85 -5.68
N ALA A 4 -0.11 26.74 -5.43
CA ALA A 4 -1.23 26.44 -4.54
C ALA A 4 -2.17 25.41 -5.17
N GLU A 5 -2.46 25.50 -6.46
CA GLU A 5 -3.30 24.50 -7.15
C GLU A 5 -2.69 23.09 -7.10
N ILE A 6 -1.37 22.99 -7.19
CA ILE A 6 -0.66 21.73 -7.05
C ILE A 6 -0.73 21.24 -5.59
N LEU A 7 -0.37 22.07 -4.62
CA LEU A 7 -0.30 21.72 -3.20
C LEU A 7 -1.65 21.33 -2.59
N LYS A 8 -2.77 21.84 -3.09
CA LYS A 8 -4.11 21.42 -2.67
C LYS A 8 -4.36 19.92 -2.79
N ASN A 9 -3.72 19.28 -3.76
CA ASN A 9 -3.93 17.86 -4.09
C ASN A 9 -2.79 16.94 -3.63
N ILE A 10 -1.68 17.50 -3.11
CA ILE A 10 -0.52 16.74 -2.66
C ILE A 10 -0.58 16.60 -1.14
N ILE A 11 -0.51 15.36 -0.66
CA ILE A 11 -0.50 15.03 0.78
C ILE A 11 0.90 14.72 1.32
N PHE A 12 1.85 14.32 0.47
CA PHE A 12 3.21 13.96 0.87
C PHE A 12 4.10 15.16 1.26
N VAL A 13 3.52 16.35 1.32
CA VAL A 13 4.14 17.56 1.86
C VAL A 13 3.70 17.87 3.31
N HIS A 14 3.12 16.89 4.00
CA HIS A 14 2.53 17.06 5.34
C HIS A 14 3.54 17.54 6.39
N ASP A 15 4.84 17.26 6.22
CA ASP A 15 5.90 17.76 7.10
C ASP A 15 6.04 19.30 7.02
N ASN A 16 5.60 19.91 5.92
CA ASN A 16 5.59 21.36 5.72
C ASN A 16 4.29 22.02 6.20
N PHE A 17 3.41 21.30 6.90
CA PHE A 17 2.13 21.84 7.38
C PHE A 17 2.28 23.15 8.13
N HIS A 18 3.22 23.22 9.09
CA HIS A 18 3.44 24.42 9.89
C HIS A 18 3.86 25.64 9.06
N THR A 19 4.69 25.43 8.03
CA THR A 19 5.09 26.51 7.10
C THR A 19 3.89 27.05 6.34
N ILE A 20 3.02 26.18 5.82
CA ILE A 20 1.81 26.60 5.11
C ILE A 20 0.82 27.29 6.08
N ALA A 21 0.68 26.78 7.29
CA ALA A 21 -0.17 27.36 8.31
C ALA A 21 0.27 28.78 8.68
N GLU A 22 1.57 29.01 8.92
CA GLU A 22 2.10 30.33 9.19
C GLU A 22 1.90 31.29 7.99
N LEU A 23 2.19 30.84 6.78
CA LEU A 23 1.99 31.62 5.57
C LEU A 23 0.52 32.03 5.38
N SER A 24 -0.43 31.19 5.79
CA SER A 24 -1.86 31.43 5.61
C SER A 24 -2.40 32.66 6.34
N LYS A 25 -1.68 33.14 7.36
CA LYS A 25 -2.03 34.34 8.11
C LYS A 25 -2.05 35.59 7.24
N ASN A 26 -1.17 35.63 6.21
CA ASN A 26 -0.99 36.79 5.33
C ASN A 26 -1.06 36.47 3.84
N ASN A 27 -1.30 35.20 3.48
CA ASN A 27 -1.34 34.76 2.09
C ASN A 27 -2.65 33.99 1.80
N PRO A 28 -3.55 34.54 0.97
CA PRO A 28 -4.83 33.91 0.66
C PRO A 28 -4.66 32.53 -0.02
N HIS A 29 -3.63 32.33 -0.84
CA HIS A 29 -3.40 31.04 -1.50
C HIS A 29 -2.95 29.97 -0.51
N ALA A 30 -2.19 30.30 0.52
CA ALA A 30 -1.85 29.36 1.59
C ALA A 30 -3.10 28.99 2.42
N LYS A 31 -4.01 29.96 2.64
CA LYS A 31 -5.30 29.69 3.29
C LYS A 31 -6.18 28.76 2.46
N GLU A 32 -6.21 28.92 1.13
CA GLU A 32 -6.91 28.02 0.22
C GLU A 32 -6.36 26.57 0.29
N ILE A 33 -5.04 26.40 0.42
CA ILE A 33 -4.42 25.10 0.59
C ILE A 33 -4.92 24.42 1.88
N LEU A 34 -4.87 25.14 3.01
CA LEU A 34 -5.36 24.62 4.28
C LEU A 34 -6.85 24.25 4.22
N GLN A 35 -7.67 25.07 3.57
CA GLN A 35 -9.09 24.79 3.39
C GLN A 35 -9.31 23.53 2.56
N SER A 36 -8.54 23.36 1.48
CA SER A 36 -8.60 22.15 0.64
C SER A 36 -8.18 20.90 1.42
N TRP A 37 -7.12 20.98 2.23
CA TRP A 37 -6.72 19.89 3.10
C TRP A 37 -7.77 19.57 4.17
N ALA A 38 -8.35 20.59 4.79
CA ALA A 38 -9.43 20.44 5.77
C ALA A 38 -10.68 19.78 5.19
N ASN A 39 -10.99 20.03 3.93
CA ASN A 39 -12.11 19.42 3.21
C ASN A 39 -11.76 18.05 2.62
N ALA A 40 -10.51 17.60 2.74
CA ALA A 40 -10.00 16.39 2.11
C ALA A 40 -10.25 16.34 0.59
N ASP A 41 -10.05 17.46 -0.12
CA ASP A 41 -10.29 17.55 -1.56
C ASP A 41 -9.45 16.54 -2.35
N TRP A 42 -8.21 16.28 -1.91
CA TRP A 42 -7.31 15.25 -2.47
C TRP A 42 -7.93 13.86 -2.50
N PHE A 43 -8.84 13.56 -1.56
CA PHE A 43 -9.54 12.28 -1.46
C PHE A 43 -10.91 12.34 -2.15
N ASN A 44 -11.67 13.42 -1.94
CA ASN A 44 -13.02 13.57 -2.48
C ASN A 44 -13.05 13.62 -4.01
N LYS A 45 -11.98 14.14 -4.64
CA LYS A 45 -11.82 14.13 -6.11
C LYS A 45 -11.58 12.76 -6.72
N LYS A 46 -11.12 11.79 -5.93
CA LYS A 46 -10.91 10.41 -6.40
C LYS A 46 -12.25 9.68 -6.46
N GLU A 47 -12.45 8.93 -7.52
CA GLU A 47 -13.65 8.13 -7.70
C GLU A 47 -13.77 7.06 -6.63
N LYS A 48 -15.00 6.81 -6.17
CA LYS A 48 -15.30 5.66 -5.32
C LYS A 48 -15.19 4.39 -6.17
N LEU A 49 -14.85 3.29 -5.51
CA LEU A 49 -14.94 1.99 -6.18
C LEU A 49 -16.36 1.76 -6.71
N PRO A 50 -16.52 1.23 -7.94
CA PRO A 50 -17.82 0.90 -8.49
C PRO A 50 -18.60 -0.07 -7.59
N GLN A 51 -19.91 0.04 -7.56
CA GLN A 51 -20.74 -0.94 -6.86
C GLN A 51 -20.59 -2.34 -7.43
N VAL A 52 -20.46 -2.43 -8.75
CA VAL A 52 -20.23 -3.67 -9.48
C VAL A 52 -19.00 -3.49 -10.37
N ILE A 53 -18.02 -4.36 -10.20
CA ILE A 53 -16.83 -4.44 -11.05
C ILE A 53 -16.98 -5.68 -11.94
N LYS A 54 -16.97 -5.47 -13.26
CA LYS A 54 -16.98 -6.55 -14.24
C LYS A 54 -15.58 -7.09 -14.43
N CYS A 55 -15.37 -8.33 -14.11
CA CYS A 55 -14.08 -8.96 -13.98
C CYS A 55 -13.87 -10.13 -14.93
N ILE A 56 -12.59 -10.46 -15.17
CA ILE A 56 -12.16 -11.69 -15.84
C ILE A 56 -11.00 -12.31 -15.05
N VAL A 57 -11.03 -13.62 -14.89
CA VAL A 57 -10.08 -14.37 -14.06
C VAL A 57 -8.74 -14.58 -14.75
N PHE A 58 -7.66 -14.20 -14.08
CA PHE A 58 -6.33 -14.74 -14.32
C PHE A 58 -5.97 -15.67 -13.16
N LYS A 59 -6.05 -16.99 -13.37
CA LYS A 59 -5.86 -18.01 -12.31
C LYS A 59 -4.43 -18.51 -12.25
N VAL A 60 -3.91 -18.62 -11.03
CA VAL A 60 -2.70 -19.38 -10.71
C VAL A 60 -3.07 -20.41 -9.66
N ALA A 61 -3.17 -21.66 -10.06
CA ALA A 61 -3.61 -22.74 -9.20
C ALA A 61 -2.58 -23.10 -8.11
N GLY A 62 -3.07 -23.55 -6.97
CA GLY A 62 -2.29 -23.97 -5.82
C GLY A 62 -1.68 -22.79 -5.04
N GLU A 63 -0.57 -23.06 -4.38
CA GLU A 63 0.14 -22.05 -3.61
C GLU A 63 1.04 -21.18 -4.51
N THR A 64 0.92 -19.89 -4.39
CA THR A 64 1.83 -18.91 -5.02
C THR A 64 2.60 -18.18 -3.95
N ASN A 65 3.91 -18.32 -3.94
CA ASN A 65 4.76 -17.60 -3.02
C ASN A 65 5.26 -16.28 -3.62
N THR A 66 5.87 -15.44 -2.80
CA THR A 66 6.40 -14.15 -3.23
C THR A 66 7.59 -14.27 -4.18
N ASP A 67 8.32 -15.39 -4.20
CA ASP A 67 9.37 -15.67 -5.18
C ASP A 67 8.80 -15.96 -6.58
N ASP A 68 7.60 -16.55 -6.67
CA ASP A 68 6.90 -16.73 -7.95
C ASP A 68 6.52 -15.38 -8.57
N LEU A 69 6.11 -14.42 -7.73
CA LEU A 69 5.67 -13.09 -8.16
C LEU A 69 6.83 -12.10 -8.34
N SER A 70 7.91 -12.29 -7.58
CA SER A 70 9.08 -11.42 -7.53
C SER A 70 10.33 -12.24 -7.24
N PRO A 71 10.90 -12.92 -8.25
CA PRO A 71 12.04 -13.80 -8.07
C PRO A 71 13.27 -13.09 -7.48
N ALA A 72 13.81 -13.61 -6.37
CA ALA A 72 14.97 -13.03 -5.69
C ALA A 72 16.19 -12.93 -6.61
N GLY A 73 16.39 -13.90 -7.50
CA GLY A 73 17.51 -13.90 -8.46
C GLY A 73 17.47 -12.75 -9.47
N ASP A 74 16.29 -12.17 -9.72
CA ASP A 74 16.11 -11.03 -10.62
C ASP A 74 16.13 -9.67 -9.90
N ALA A 75 16.11 -9.64 -8.56
CA ALA A 75 15.97 -8.42 -7.78
C ALA A 75 17.07 -7.39 -8.05
N PHE A 76 18.32 -7.84 -8.17
CA PHE A 76 19.48 -6.96 -8.36
C PHE A 76 19.77 -6.62 -9.81
N THR A 77 19.38 -7.48 -10.73
CA THR A 77 19.57 -7.28 -12.18
C THR A 77 18.45 -6.46 -12.82
N ARG A 78 17.28 -6.42 -12.17
CA ARG A 78 16.08 -5.69 -12.59
C ARG A 78 15.67 -4.73 -11.48
N SER A 79 16.32 -3.56 -11.47
CA SER A 79 16.29 -2.64 -10.32
C SER A 79 15.08 -1.72 -10.26
N ASP A 80 14.23 -1.73 -11.26
CA ASP A 80 12.98 -0.97 -11.28
C ASP A 80 11.75 -1.89 -11.39
N ILE A 81 10.58 -1.37 -11.05
CA ILE A 81 9.32 -2.12 -11.07
C ILE A 81 9.01 -2.67 -12.48
N PRO A 82 9.06 -1.88 -13.56
CA PRO A 82 8.74 -2.36 -14.90
C PRO A 82 9.60 -3.54 -15.36
N LEU A 83 10.91 -3.46 -15.15
CA LEU A 83 11.83 -4.55 -15.54
C LEU A 83 11.63 -5.78 -14.67
N HIS A 84 11.47 -5.58 -13.36
CA HIS A 84 11.30 -6.68 -12.41
C HIS A 84 9.99 -7.43 -12.62
N ALA A 85 8.89 -6.71 -12.88
CA ALA A 85 7.60 -7.28 -13.13
C ALA A 85 7.57 -8.23 -14.36
N ASN A 86 8.49 -8.07 -15.31
CA ASN A 86 8.63 -9.01 -16.43
C ASN A 86 9.13 -10.41 -16.00
N ALA A 87 9.59 -10.57 -14.76
CA ALA A 87 9.96 -11.87 -14.22
C ALA A 87 8.81 -12.57 -13.47
N MET A 88 7.66 -11.90 -13.30
CA MET A 88 6.51 -12.45 -12.59
C MET A 88 6.06 -13.77 -13.23
N LEU A 89 5.95 -14.81 -12.40
CA LEU A 89 5.47 -16.15 -12.77
C LEU A 89 6.28 -16.87 -13.87
N LYS A 90 7.45 -16.37 -14.26
CA LYS A 90 8.23 -16.93 -15.38
C LYS A 90 8.57 -18.42 -15.25
N VAL A 91 8.76 -18.90 -14.00
CA VAL A 91 9.05 -20.31 -13.68
C VAL A 91 7.77 -21.05 -13.32
N ARG A 92 6.90 -20.40 -12.53
CA ARG A 92 5.69 -21.02 -11.98
C ARG A 92 4.65 -21.32 -13.07
N GLN A 93 4.46 -20.39 -14.02
CA GLN A 93 3.44 -20.48 -15.06
C GLN A 93 3.91 -19.72 -16.30
N ALA A 94 4.64 -20.40 -17.18
CA ALA A 94 5.12 -19.79 -18.43
C ALA A 94 3.96 -19.24 -19.28
N GLY A 95 4.17 -18.12 -19.97
CA GLY A 95 3.14 -17.46 -20.80
C GLY A 95 2.13 -16.62 -20.00
N SER A 96 2.33 -16.43 -18.69
CA SER A 96 1.42 -15.67 -17.84
C SER A 96 1.22 -14.23 -18.29
N LEU A 97 2.28 -13.54 -18.69
CA LEU A 97 2.21 -12.14 -19.09
C LEU A 97 1.47 -11.97 -20.41
N GLU A 98 1.67 -12.88 -21.37
CA GLU A 98 0.94 -12.94 -22.63
C GLU A 98 -0.55 -13.21 -22.38
N LYS A 99 -0.86 -14.11 -21.44
CA LYS A 99 -2.25 -14.42 -21.05
C LYS A 99 -2.94 -13.21 -20.42
N ILE A 100 -2.26 -12.49 -19.53
CA ILE A 100 -2.78 -11.24 -18.95
C ILE A 100 -3.08 -10.23 -20.06
N LYS A 101 -2.17 -10.04 -21.02
CA LYS A 101 -2.38 -9.14 -22.16
C LYS A 101 -3.57 -9.56 -23.02
N GLU A 102 -3.77 -10.87 -23.22
CA GLU A 102 -4.93 -11.41 -23.93
C GLU A 102 -6.24 -11.09 -23.18
N LEU A 103 -6.28 -11.38 -21.87
CA LEU A 103 -7.47 -11.16 -21.03
C LEU A 103 -7.87 -9.68 -20.99
N LYS A 104 -6.90 -8.77 -20.96
CA LYS A 104 -7.16 -7.32 -20.99
C LYS A 104 -7.92 -6.85 -22.23
N LYS A 105 -7.84 -7.58 -23.34
CA LYS A 105 -8.60 -7.25 -24.58
C LYS A 105 -10.11 -7.37 -24.42
N SER A 106 -10.58 -8.07 -23.38
CA SER A 106 -12.01 -8.17 -23.04
C SER A 106 -12.61 -6.84 -22.58
N GLY A 107 -11.79 -5.85 -22.19
CA GLY A 107 -12.23 -4.61 -21.57
C GLY A 107 -12.74 -4.75 -20.13
N ARG A 108 -12.59 -5.95 -19.53
CA ARG A 108 -12.92 -6.23 -18.13
C ARG A 108 -11.71 -6.02 -17.24
N GLU A 109 -11.93 -5.81 -15.94
CA GLU A 109 -10.85 -5.80 -14.95
C GLU A 109 -10.28 -7.21 -14.80
N VAL A 110 -8.98 -7.38 -15.07
CA VAL A 110 -8.31 -8.67 -14.90
C VAL A 110 -7.98 -8.85 -13.43
N VAL A 111 -8.48 -9.92 -12.83
CA VAL A 111 -8.29 -10.23 -11.41
C VAL A 111 -7.30 -11.37 -11.26
N TYR A 112 -6.27 -11.16 -10.42
CA TYR A 112 -5.40 -12.25 -9.98
C TYR A 112 -6.16 -13.17 -9.02
N VAL A 113 -6.28 -14.44 -9.36
CA VAL A 113 -7.00 -15.43 -8.55
C VAL A 113 -6.07 -16.60 -8.23
N GLY A 114 -5.90 -16.92 -6.93
CA GLY A 114 -5.08 -18.04 -6.48
C GLY A 114 -5.70 -18.75 -5.29
N ASP A 115 -5.36 -20.04 -5.07
CA ASP A 115 -5.90 -20.77 -3.92
C ASP A 115 -5.26 -20.28 -2.62
N VAL A 116 -3.91 -20.20 -2.59
CA VAL A 116 -3.13 -19.61 -1.50
C VAL A 116 -2.14 -18.61 -2.11
N VAL A 117 -2.22 -17.34 -1.72
CA VAL A 117 -1.47 -16.27 -2.37
C VAL A 117 -0.52 -15.57 -1.41
N GLY A 118 0.72 -15.36 -1.86
CA GLY A 118 1.68 -14.46 -1.23
C GLY A 118 2.40 -15.03 -0.01
N THR A 119 2.57 -16.34 0.06
CA THR A 119 3.39 -17.01 1.09
C THR A 119 4.88 -16.69 0.91
N GLY A 120 5.69 -17.04 1.89
CA GLY A 120 7.14 -16.84 1.86
C GLY A 120 7.58 -15.48 2.39
N SER A 121 8.64 -14.92 1.81
CA SER A 121 9.28 -13.71 2.29
C SER A 121 8.41 -12.46 2.07
N SER A 122 8.49 -11.51 2.99
CA SER A 122 7.81 -10.20 2.87
C SER A 122 8.47 -9.34 1.79
N ARG A 123 7.98 -9.45 0.56
CA ARG A 123 8.46 -8.63 -0.55
C ARG A 123 7.35 -7.75 -1.12
N LYS A 124 7.47 -6.45 -0.90
CA LYS A 124 6.58 -5.48 -1.53
C LYS A 124 6.64 -5.54 -3.06
N SER A 125 7.79 -5.89 -3.63
CA SER A 125 7.96 -6.12 -5.06
C SER A 125 7.02 -7.17 -5.65
N ALA A 126 6.54 -8.12 -4.87
CA ALA A 126 5.58 -9.12 -5.34
C ALA A 126 4.24 -8.48 -5.72
N ILE A 127 3.70 -7.61 -4.87
CA ILE A 127 2.49 -6.87 -5.21
C ILE A 127 2.74 -5.82 -6.29
N ASN A 128 3.91 -5.16 -6.29
CA ASN A 128 4.27 -4.22 -7.35
C ASN A 128 4.31 -4.89 -8.73
N SER A 129 4.76 -6.15 -8.82
CA SER A 129 4.72 -6.93 -10.07
C SER A 129 3.28 -7.18 -10.53
N ILE A 130 2.39 -7.58 -9.63
CA ILE A 130 0.97 -7.74 -9.95
C ILE A 130 0.38 -6.40 -10.39
N GLN A 131 0.60 -5.33 -9.66
CA GLN A 131 0.07 -4.00 -9.98
C GLN A 131 0.60 -3.46 -11.30
N TRP A 132 1.86 -3.72 -11.64
CA TRP A 132 2.40 -3.32 -12.94
C TRP A 132 1.60 -3.90 -14.10
N HIS A 133 1.17 -5.16 -13.97
CA HIS A 133 0.40 -5.81 -15.02
C HIS A 133 -1.12 -5.62 -14.89
N LEU A 134 -1.67 -5.50 -13.70
CA LEU A 134 -3.12 -5.47 -13.46
C LEU A 134 -3.64 -4.12 -12.92
N GLY A 135 -2.76 -3.26 -12.45
CA GLY A 135 -3.11 -1.94 -11.94
C GLY A 135 -3.19 -0.87 -13.02
N LYS A 136 -3.34 0.37 -12.59
CA LYS A 136 -3.44 1.58 -13.41
C LYS A 136 -2.24 2.50 -13.16
N GLU A 137 -1.87 3.26 -14.16
CA GLU A 137 -0.85 4.30 -14.06
C GLU A 137 -1.20 5.32 -12.96
N ILE A 138 -0.16 5.81 -12.29
CA ILE A 138 -0.28 6.89 -11.32
C ILE A 138 0.23 8.16 -12.01
N GLU A 139 -0.60 9.20 -12.05
CA GLU A 139 -0.24 10.47 -12.66
C GLU A 139 1.04 11.04 -12.04
N GLY A 140 2.04 11.33 -12.87
CA GLY A 140 3.33 11.84 -12.44
C GLY A 140 4.30 10.80 -11.86
N VAL A 141 3.94 9.50 -11.81
CA VAL A 141 4.79 8.41 -11.30
C VAL A 141 4.95 7.31 -12.37
N PRO A 142 5.90 7.44 -13.31
CA PRO A 142 5.92 6.64 -14.53
C PRO A 142 6.25 5.15 -14.34
N ASN A 143 6.93 4.78 -13.26
CA ASN A 143 7.46 3.43 -13.07
C ASN A 143 6.68 2.63 -11.99
N LYS A 144 5.48 3.07 -11.66
CA LYS A 144 4.65 2.43 -10.66
C LYS A 144 3.18 2.49 -11.06
N HIS A 145 2.45 1.41 -10.81
CA HIS A 145 1.01 1.36 -10.92
C HIS A 145 0.37 1.17 -9.54
N SER A 146 -0.89 1.51 -9.41
CA SER A 146 -1.70 1.27 -8.21
C SER A 146 -3.01 0.57 -8.57
N GLY A 147 -3.76 0.14 -7.57
CA GLY A 147 -4.98 -0.62 -7.78
C GLY A 147 -4.69 -2.09 -8.09
N GLY A 148 -5.52 -2.69 -8.93
CA GLY A 148 -5.51 -4.13 -9.18
C GLY A 148 -6.23 -4.92 -8.07
N ILE A 149 -6.77 -6.08 -8.42
CA ILE A 149 -7.53 -6.94 -7.52
C ILE A 149 -6.82 -8.28 -7.39
N VAL A 150 -6.64 -8.71 -6.14
CA VAL A 150 -6.07 -10.02 -5.80
C VAL A 150 -7.10 -10.79 -4.99
N MET A 151 -7.51 -11.95 -5.47
CA MET A 151 -8.45 -12.84 -4.78
C MET A 151 -7.77 -14.15 -4.42
N GLY A 152 -8.10 -14.68 -3.24
CA GLY A 152 -7.61 -15.98 -2.81
C GLY A 152 -8.49 -16.62 -1.76
N SER A 153 -8.52 -17.95 -1.72
CA SER A 153 -9.12 -18.67 -0.58
C SER A 153 -8.34 -18.36 0.70
N THR A 154 -7.03 -18.16 0.55
CA THR A 154 -6.14 -17.65 1.60
C THR A 154 -5.17 -16.64 0.98
N ILE A 155 -4.99 -15.50 1.63
CA ILE A 155 -3.93 -14.55 1.31
C ILE A 155 -3.04 -14.44 2.54
N ALA A 156 -1.74 -14.67 2.38
CA ALA A 156 -0.80 -14.59 3.49
C ALA A 156 -0.84 -13.19 4.14
N PRO A 157 -0.87 -13.09 5.49
CA PRO A 157 -1.14 -11.81 6.16
C PRO A 157 -0.18 -10.69 5.80
N ILE A 158 1.11 -11.00 5.64
CA ILE A 158 2.11 -10.00 5.26
C ILE A 158 1.87 -9.52 3.83
N PHE A 159 1.55 -10.43 2.90
CA PHE A 159 1.23 -10.07 1.53
C PHE A 159 -0.07 -9.26 1.44
N PHE A 160 -1.08 -9.63 2.23
CA PHE A 160 -2.33 -8.87 2.34
C PHE A 160 -2.04 -7.43 2.77
N ASN A 161 -1.23 -7.24 3.82
CA ASN A 161 -0.84 -5.91 4.31
C ASN A 161 -0.06 -5.11 3.26
N THR A 162 0.86 -5.74 2.53
CA THR A 162 1.59 -5.03 1.46
C THR A 162 0.69 -4.66 0.27
N ALA A 163 -0.34 -5.46 0.00
CA ALA A 163 -1.37 -5.12 -0.99
C ALA A 163 -2.19 -3.89 -0.56
N GLN A 164 -2.61 -3.83 0.71
CA GLN A 164 -3.27 -2.64 1.27
C GLN A 164 -2.39 -1.40 1.17
N ASP A 165 -1.11 -1.50 1.56
CA ASP A 165 -0.17 -0.37 1.54
C ASP A 165 0.01 0.21 0.13
N SER A 166 -0.05 -0.64 -0.89
CA SER A 166 0.13 -0.24 -2.28
C SER A 166 -1.19 0.09 -3.02
N GLY A 167 -2.33 0.04 -2.33
CA GLY A 167 -3.62 0.41 -2.91
C GLY A 167 -4.26 -0.65 -3.80
N ALA A 168 -3.80 -1.91 -3.74
CA ALA A 168 -4.51 -3.03 -4.34
C ALA A 168 -5.73 -3.41 -3.49
N LEU A 169 -6.69 -4.11 -4.08
CA LEU A 169 -7.86 -4.66 -3.40
C LEU A 169 -7.67 -6.17 -3.15
N PRO A 170 -7.19 -6.59 -1.96
CA PRO A 170 -7.14 -7.98 -1.61
C PRO A 170 -8.51 -8.47 -1.11
N ILE A 171 -8.99 -9.58 -1.67
CA ILE A 171 -10.28 -10.21 -1.31
C ILE A 171 -10.03 -11.66 -0.92
N ILE A 172 -10.38 -12.02 0.31
CA ILE A 172 -10.38 -13.41 0.77
C ILE A 172 -11.79 -13.96 0.62
N CYS A 173 -11.95 -14.97 -0.24
CA CYS A 173 -13.20 -15.70 -0.45
C CYS A 173 -12.92 -17.07 -1.08
N ASP A 174 -13.91 -17.94 -1.11
CA ASP A 174 -13.81 -19.19 -1.88
C ASP A 174 -13.65 -18.90 -3.36
N VAL A 175 -12.56 -19.37 -3.95
CA VAL A 175 -12.23 -19.20 -5.38
C VAL A 175 -12.28 -20.50 -6.17
N THR A 176 -12.79 -21.57 -5.59
CA THR A 176 -12.82 -22.92 -6.23
C THR A 176 -13.65 -22.97 -7.50
N ASN A 177 -14.69 -22.12 -7.61
CA ASN A 177 -15.58 -22.04 -8.77
C ASN A 177 -15.12 -21.04 -9.83
N LEU A 178 -13.90 -20.51 -9.72
CA LEU A 178 -13.31 -19.55 -10.66
C LEU A 178 -12.18 -20.21 -11.44
N GLU A 179 -12.30 -20.27 -12.76
CA GLU A 179 -11.30 -20.82 -13.67
C GLU A 179 -10.71 -19.74 -14.56
N MET A 180 -9.54 -20.00 -15.16
CA MET A 180 -8.86 -19.07 -16.08
C MET A 180 -9.79 -18.60 -17.19
N GLY A 181 -9.97 -17.30 -17.32
CA GLY A 181 -10.80 -16.66 -18.36
C GLY A 181 -12.29 -16.59 -18.02
N ASP A 182 -12.71 -17.06 -16.85
CA ASP A 182 -14.10 -16.87 -16.41
C ASP A 182 -14.44 -15.39 -16.25
N GLU A 183 -15.62 -15.02 -16.72
CA GLU A 183 -16.20 -13.70 -16.50
C GLU A 183 -17.09 -13.73 -15.26
N PHE A 184 -16.97 -12.72 -14.40
CA PHE A 184 -17.72 -12.61 -13.17
C PHE A 184 -17.86 -11.15 -12.71
N GLU A 185 -18.65 -10.92 -11.70
CA GLU A 185 -18.88 -9.60 -11.11
C GLU A 185 -18.53 -9.60 -9.61
N ILE A 186 -17.85 -8.55 -9.18
CA ILE A 186 -17.61 -8.24 -7.77
C ILE A 186 -18.61 -7.16 -7.35
N HIS A 187 -19.54 -7.50 -6.46
CA HIS A 187 -20.44 -6.55 -5.83
C HIS A 187 -19.75 -5.99 -4.59
N THR A 188 -19.02 -4.92 -4.77
CA THR A 188 -17.97 -4.42 -3.86
C THR A 188 -18.50 -4.11 -2.45
N TYR A 189 -19.66 -3.48 -2.35
CA TYR A 189 -20.25 -3.05 -1.07
C TYR A 189 -21.16 -4.10 -0.44
N GLU A 190 -21.65 -5.06 -1.25
CA GLU A 190 -22.45 -6.17 -0.78
C GLU A 190 -21.61 -7.36 -0.33
N GLY A 191 -20.32 -7.41 -0.71
CA GLY A 191 -19.45 -8.52 -0.42
C GLY A 191 -19.80 -9.82 -1.16
N LYS A 192 -20.24 -9.72 -2.44
CA LYS A 192 -20.69 -10.87 -3.22
C LYS A 192 -19.91 -11.03 -4.51
N ILE A 193 -19.69 -12.27 -4.90
CA ILE A 193 -19.13 -12.67 -6.20
C ILE A 193 -20.24 -13.37 -6.99
N ILE A 194 -20.55 -12.80 -8.14
CA ILE A 194 -21.62 -13.31 -9.02
C ILE A 194 -21.01 -13.79 -10.34
N LYS A 195 -21.31 -15.03 -10.73
CA LYS A 195 -20.93 -15.60 -12.02
C LYS A 195 -22.17 -16.20 -12.68
N ASN A 196 -22.44 -15.85 -13.94
CA ASN A 196 -23.62 -16.32 -14.67
C ASN A 196 -24.94 -16.08 -13.90
N ASN A 197 -25.10 -14.90 -13.31
CA ASN A 197 -26.24 -14.51 -12.46
C ASN A 197 -26.44 -15.37 -11.20
N SER A 198 -25.45 -16.17 -10.81
CA SER A 198 -25.48 -16.99 -9.61
C SER A 198 -24.45 -16.51 -8.59
N LEU A 199 -24.83 -16.46 -7.33
CA LEU A 199 -23.91 -16.22 -6.21
C LEU A 199 -22.98 -17.42 -6.08
N ILE A 200 -21.66 -17.20 -6.23
CA ILE A 200 -20.65 -18.25 -6.13
C ILE A 200 -19.78 -18.14 -4.88
N ALA A 201 -19.65 -16.96 -4.31
CA ALA A 201 -18.94 -16.72 -3.06
C ALA A 201 -19.40 -15.41 -2.39
N GLU A 202 -19.18 -15.33 -1.08
CA GLU A 202 -19.34 -14.11 -0.30
C GLU A 202 -18.02 -13.74 0.35
N PHE A 203 -17.80 -12.43 0.61
CA PHE A 203 -16.63 -11.94 1.31
C PHE A 203 -16.98 -10.77 2.22
N LYS A 204 -16.18 -10.59 3.26
CA LYS A 204 -16.21 -9.39 4.08
C LYS A 204 -14.85 -8.70 4.00
N LEU A 205 -14.84 -7.43 3.59
CA LEU A 205 -13.62 -6.64 3.59
C LEU A 205 -13.19 -6.35 5.05
N SER A 206 -11.95 -6.68 5.36
CA SER A 206 -11.36 -6.45 6.67
C SER A 206 -9.92 -5.96 6.49
N PRO A 207 -9.56 -4.76 7.02
CA PRO A 207 -10.43 -3.86 7.79
C PRO A 207 -11.54 -3.22 6.94
N ASN A 208 -12.56 -2.68 7.60
CA ASN A 208 -13.66 -1.97 6.91
C ASN A 208 -13.20 -0.69 6.21
N THR A 209 -12.03 -0.15 6.59
CA THR A 209 -11.36 1.01 5.95
C THR A 209 -10.76 0.70 4.58
N LEU A 210 -10.70 -0.57 4.16
CA LEU A 210 -10.04 -1.02 2.94
C LEU A 210 -10.53 -0.30 1.68
N LEU A 211 -11.83 0.03 1.60
CA LEU A 211 -12.38 0.79 0.47
C LEU A 211 -11.80 2.21 0.38
N ASP A 212 -11.62 2.86 1.51
CA ASP A 212 -10.97 4.18 1.56
C ASP A 212 -9.46 4.07 1.26
N GLU A 213 -8.83 3.00 1.70
CA GLU A 213 -7.40 2.74 1.42
C GLU A 213 -7.16 2.59 -0.09
N VAL A 214 -7.96 1.76 -0.76
CA VAL A 214 -7.88 1.61 -2.22
C VAL A 214 -8.18 2.93 -2.93
N ARG A 215 -9.22 3.65 -2.51
CA ARG A 215 -9.57 4.97 -3.06
C ARG A 215 -8.46 5.99 -2.87
N ALA A 216 -7.78 5.98 -1.71
CA ALA A 216 -6.65 6.88 -1.43
C ALA A 216 -5.41 6.56 -2.28
N GLY A 217 -5.30 5.34 -2.81
CA GLY A 217 -4.13 4.81 -3.51
C GLY A 217 -3.19 4.03 -2.57
N GLY A 218 -3.70 3.63 -1.41
CA GLY A 218 -3.03 2.81 -0.41
C GLY A 218 -3.28 3.28 1.02
N ARG A 219 -2.95 2.41 1.97
CA ARG A 219 -3.10 2.70 3.40
C ARG A 219 -2.22 3.88 3.85
N ILE A 220 -0.97 3.96 3.36
CA ILE A 220 -0.05 5.04 3.71
C ILE A 220 -0.58 6.41 3.27
N PRO A 221 -0.99 6.62 1.99
CA PRO A 221 -1.65 7.86 1.59
C PRO A 221 -2.88 8.21 2.42
N LEU A 222 -3.71 7.22 2.78
CA LEU A 222 -4.89 7.45 3.61
C LEU A 222 -4.52 7.98 5.00
N ILE A 223 -3.56 7.36 5.68
CA ILE A 223 -3.09 7.76 7.03
C ILE A 223 -2.53 9.20 6.99
N ILE A 224 -1.64 9.48 6.03
CA ILE A 224 -1.02 10.80 5.88
C ILE A 224 -2.10 11.85 5.61
N GLY A 225 -2.99 11.59 4.66
CA GLY A 225 -4.02 12.54 4.27
C GLY A 225 -5.08 12.79 5.36
N ARG A 226 -5.46 11.76 6.13
CA ARG A 226 -6.33 11.92 7.31
C ARG A 226 -5.68 12.79 8.38
N GLY A 227 -4.39 12.53 8.66
CA GLY A 227 -3.62 13.33 9.61
C GLY A 227 -3.51 14.80 9.18
N LEU A 228 -3.25 15.02 7.89
CA LEU A 228 -3.19 16.37 7.31
C LEU A 228 -4.55 17.09 7.39
N CYS A 229 -5.64 16.40 7.07
CA CYS A 229 -7.00 16.91 7.20
C CYS A 229 -7.32 17.29 8.66
N ALA A 230 -7.00 16.43 9.62
CA ALA A 230 -7.23 16.67 11.03
C ALA A 230 -6.47 17.93 11.54
N LYS A 231 -5.18 18.04 11.20
CA LYS A 231 -4.35 19.22 11.54
C LYS A 231 -4.90 20.52 10.91
N ALA A 232 -5.32 20.47 9.65
CA ALA A 232 -5.85 21.62 8.95
C ALA A 232 -7.19 22.08 9.56
N ARG A 233 -8.08 21.16 9.92
CA ARG A 233 -9.35 21.46 10.60
C ARG A 233 -9.13 22.05 11.99
N GLU A 234 -8.23 21.49 12.77
CA GLU A 234 -7.86 22.00 14.09
C GLU A 234 -7.33 23.45 13.98
N PHE A 235 -6.40 23.71 13.05
CA PHE A 235 -5.85 25.05 12.83
C PHE A 235 -6.91 26.07 12.40
N LEU A 236 -7.88 25.65 11.58
CA LEU A 236 -8.98 26.49 11.10
C LEU A 236 -10.17 26.59 12.07
N GLY A 237 -10.10 25.93 13.23
CA GLY A 237 -11.20 25.91 14.21
C GLY A 237 -12.45 25.17 13.71
N MET A 238 -12.29 24.19 12.82
CA MET A 238 -13.39 23.39 12.26
C MET A 238 -13.64 22.15 13.12
N GLU A 239 -14.88 21.69 13.16
CA GLU A 239 -15.23 20.42 13.80
C GLU A 239 -14.49 19.22 13.17
N ARG A 240 -14.42 18.09 13.90
CA ARG A 240 -13.85 16.84 13.35
C ARG A 240 -14.60 16.41 12.09
N GLU A 241 -13.83 15.88 11.15
CA GLU A 241 -14.36 15.43 9.89
C GLU A 241 -15.20 14.13 10.02
N ASN A 242 -16.08 13.91 9.05
CA ASN A 242 -16.85 12.67 8.89
C ASN A 242 -16.77 12.18 7.42
N ILE A 243 -15.61 12.33 6.80
CA ILE A 243 -15.38 12.05 5.38
C ILE A 243 -14.92 10.61 5.20
N PHE A 244 -14.06 10.13 6.11
CA PHE A 244 -13.44 8.82 6.02
C PHE A 244 -14.22 7.76 6.80
N ILE A 245 -14.18 6.52 6.32
CA ILE A 245 -14.75 5.37 7.03
C ILE A 245 -14.02 5.22 8.37
N LYS A 246 -14.78 5.19 9.45
CA LYS A 246 -14.21 4.96 10.78
C LYS A 246 -13.93 3.47 10.97
N PRO A 247 -12.73 3.12 11.49
CA PRO A 247 -12.42 1.74 11.80
C PRO A 247 -13.41 1.12 12.77
N GLU A 248 -13.84 -0.11 12.49
CA GLU A 248 -14.61 -0.90 13.43
C GLU A 248 -13.82 -1.10 14.72
N GLN A 249 -14.48 -1.01 15.85
CA GLN A 249 -13.89 -1.28 17.15
C GLN A 249 -14.40 -2.62 17.68
N PRO A 250 -13.54 -3.46 18.26
CA PRO A 250 -13.99 -4.70 18.90
C PRO A 250 -14.86 -4.39 20.13
N GLN A 251 -15.63 -5.38 20.54
CA GLN A 251 -16.41 -5.27 21.78
C GLN A 251 -15.50 -4.95 22.97
N SER A 252 -15.98 -4.11 23.87
CA SER A 252 -15.27 -3.78 25.10
C SER A 252 -15.08 -5.04 25.96
N SER A 253 -13.93 -5.16 26.59
CA SER A 253 -13.60 -6.27 27.49
C SER A 253 -13.03 -5.71 28.79
N ASN A 254 -13.52 -6.22 29.91
CA ASN A 254 -13.04 -5.87 31.27
C ASN A 254 -11.80 -6.69 31.69
N GLY A 255 -11.31 -7.61 30.86
CA GLY A 255 -10.11 -8.39 31.15
C GLY A 255 -8.83 -7.53 31.14
N GLY A 256 -7.82 -7.95 31.89
CA GLY A 256 -6.50 -7.32 31.87
C GLY A 256 -5.85 -7.34 30.48
N TYR A 257 -4.78 -6.61 30.30
CA TYR A 257 -4.01 -6.56 29.06
C TYR A 257 -2.79 -7.45 29.15
N THR A 258 -2.46 -8.15 28.06
CA THR A 258 -1.17 -8.83 27.91
C THR A 258 -0.05 -7.80 27.77
N LEU A 259 1.21 -8.25 27.92
CA LEU A 259 2.37 -7.36 27.74
C LEU A 259 2.37 -6.69 26.35
N ALA A 260 2.13 -7.46 25.30
CA ALA A 260 2.06 -6.91 23.93
C ALA A 260 0.97 -5.84 23.77
N GLN A 261 -0.22 -6.08 24.34
CA GLN A 261 -1.32 -5.11 24.32
C GLN A 261 -0.97 -3.82 25.07
N LYS A 262 -0.27 -3.91 26.20
CA LYS A 262 0.22 -2.74 26.95
C LYS A 262 1.31 -1.97 26.20
N MET A 263 2.25 -2.68 25.58
CA MET A 263 3.32 -2.05 24.79
C MET A 263 2.76 -1.27 23.59
N LEU A 264 1.86 -1.89 22.83
CA LEU A 264 1.17 -1.23 21.73
C LEU A 264 0.28 -0.08 22.21
N GLY A 265 -0.43 -0.27 23.31
CA GLY A 265 -1.23 0.77 23.96
C GLY A 265 -0.38 1.98 24.32
N ARG A 266 0.78 1.76 24.95
CA ARG A 266 1.73 2.83 25.29
C ARG A 266 2.18 3.60 24.05
N ALA A 267 2.46 2.92 22.93
CA ALA A 267 2.81 3.56 21.67
C ALA A 267 1.65 4.36 21.07
N CYS A 268 0.40 4.05 21.44
CA CYS A 268 -0.81 4.79 21.05
C CYS A 268 -1.25 5.85 22.10
N GLY A 269 -0.48 6.03 23.19
CA GLY A 269 -0.85 6.96 24.26
C GLY A 269 -2.03 6.49 25.14
N VAL A 270 -2.33 5.18 25.18
CA VAL A 270 -3.41 4.57 25.97
C VAL A 270 -2.87 3.42 26.85
N GLU A 271 -3.63 2.99 27.85
CA GLU A 271 -3.22 1.94 28.79
C GLU A 271 -2.97 0.59 28.10
N GLY A 272 -3.78 0.25 27.13
CA GLY A 272 -3.66 -0.99 26.36
C GLY A 272 -4.61 -1.02 25.17
N VAL A 273 -4.36 -1.94 24.27
CA VAL A 273 -5.17 -2.17 23.08
C VAL A 273 -5.69 -3.61 23.01
N ARG A 274 -6.73 -3.86 22.23
CA ARG A 274 -7.33 -5.20 22.09
C ARG A 274 -7.13 -5.72 20.66
N PRO A 275 -7.09 -7.05 20.45
CA PRO A 275 -7.16 -7.63 19.12
C PRO A 275 -8.37 -7.12 18.34
N GLY A 276 -8.18 -6.79 17.06
CA GLY A 276 -9.22 -6.21 16.21
C GLY A 276 -9.38 -4.69 16.29
N MET A 277 -8.72 -4.02 17.24
CA MET A 277 -8.67 -2.55 17.25
C MET A 277 -7.80 -2.05 16.10
N TYR A 278 -8.29 -1.04 15.38
CA TYR A 278 -7.45 -0.22 14.54
C TYR A 278 -6.61 0.72 15.42
N ILE A 279 -5.30 0.75 15.21
CA ILE A 279 -4.37 1.56 15.98
C ILE A 279 -3.33 2.24 15.08
N GLU A 280 -2.89 3.41 15.48
CA GLU A 280 -1.80 4.16 14.83
C GLU A 280 -0.69 4.41 15.88
N PRO A 281 0.18 3.43 16.14
CA PRO A 281 1.22 3.56 17.16
C PRO A 281 2.33 4.49 16.70
N MET A 282 2.84 5.33 17.60
CA MET A 282 4.06 6.10 17.37
C MET A 282 5.27 5.17 17.42
N THR A 283 6.00 5.10 16.30
CA THR A 283 7.20 4.29 16.19
C THR A 283 8.43 5.12 16.58
N LEU A 284 9.12 4.74 17.65
CA LEU A 284 10.32 5.44 18.12
C LEU A 284 11.59 4.97 17.41
N THR A 285 11.66 3.69 17.05
CA THR A 285 12.84 3.10 16.43
C THR A 285 12.46 2.29 15.20
N VAL A 286 13.17 2.50 14.10
CA VAL A 286 13.00 1.76 12.85
C VAL A 286 14.32 1.13 12.42
N GLY A 287 14.32 -0.19 12.20
CA GLY A 287 15.41 -0.92 11.60
C GLY A 287 15.09 -1.24 10.14
N SER A 288 15.92 -0.81 9.22
CA SER A 288 15.84 -1.13 7.80
C SER A 288 16.90 -2.16 7.41
N GLN A 289 16.61 -2.98 6.43
CA GLN A 289 17.48 -4.03 5.91
C GLN A 289 17.87 -3.74 4.45
N ASP A 290 18.98 -4.35 4.03
CA ASP A 290 19.54 -4.20 2.68
C ASP A 290 18.67 -4.74 1.54
N THR A 291 17.74 -5.64 1.82
CA THR A 291 16.77 -6.15 0.83
C THR A 291 15.67 -5.17 0.43
N THR A 292 15.52 -4.06 1.15
CA THR A 292 14.52 -3.03 0.85
C THR A 292 14.92 -2.10 -0.30
N GLY A 293 16.21 -1.99 -0.61
CA GLY A 293 16.74 -0.95 -1.48
C GLY A 293 16.40 -1.05 -2.98
N PRO A 294 16.67 -2.17 -3.68
CA PRO A 294 16.71 -2.15 -5.15
C PRO A 294 15.35 -1.92 -5.81
N MET A 295 14.29 -2.50 -5.28
CA MET A 295 12.95 -2.49 -5.92
C MET A 295 11.99 -1.49 -5.32
N THR A 296 12.39 -0.79 -4.28
CA THR A 296 11.63 0.31 -3.67
C THR A 296 12.14 1.67 -4.08
N ARG A 297 13.12 1.73 -5.01
CA ARG A 297 13.73 2.99 -5.45
C ARG A 297 12.70 4.00 -5.95
N ASP A 298 11.73 3.55 -6.73
CA ASP A 298 10.73 4.44 -7.30
C ASP A 298 9.72 4.90 -6.22
N GLU A 299 9.39 4.04 -5.26
CA GLU A 299 8.61 4.42 -4.08
C GLU A 299 9.36 5.39 -3.17
N ILE A 300 10.67 5.19 -2.98
CA ILE A 300 11.53 6.13 -2.24
C ILE A 300 11.56 7.50 -2.94
N LYS A 301 11.55 7.54 -4.26
CA LYS A 301 11.48 8.79 -5.01
C LYS A 301 10.13 9.49 -4.83
N GLU A 302 9.03 8.74 -4.87
CA GLU A 302 7.69 9.25 -4.60
C GLU A 302 7.60 9.87 -3.18
N LEU A 303 8.26 9.24 -2.20
CA LEU A 303 8.30 9.68 -0.82
C LEU A 303 9.52 10.57 -0.49
N ALA A 304 10.27 11.02 -1.48
CA ALA A 304 11.54 11.73 -1.28
C ALA A 304 11.43 13.06 -0.53
N SER A 305 10.23 13.66 -0.51
CA SER A 305 9.94 14.88 0.26
C SER A 305 9.68 14.62 1.75
N LEU A 306 9.50 13.35 2.16
CA LEU A 306 9.24 12.99 3.54
C LEU A 306 10.55 12.77 4.30
N GLY A 307 10.60 13.28 5.53
CA GLY A 307 11.65 13.00 6.50
C GLY A 307 11.36 11.75 7.35
N PHE A 308 12.30 11.39 8.22
CA PHE A 308 12.07 10.40 9.25
C PHE A 308 11.42 11.04 10.48
N ASN A 309 10.31 10.47 10.93
CA ASN A 309 9.60 10.92 12.14
C ASN A 309 9.95 10.08 13.37
N ALA A 310 10.60 8.93 13.20
CA ALA A 310 11.08 8.12 14.32
C ALA A 310 12.34 8.74 14.94
N ASP A 311 12.48 8.64 16.25
CA ASP A 311 13.64 9.19 16.99
C ASP A 311 14.96 8.54 16.55
N PHE A 312 14.91 7.29 16.13
CA PHE A 312 16.06 6.53 15.66
C PHE A 312 15.72 5.68 14.45
N VAL A 313 16.44 5.89 13.35
CA VAL A 313 16.32 5.07 12.12
C VAL A 313 17.70 4.52 11.77
N MET A 314 17.80 3.20 11.66
CA MET A 314 19.04 2.49 11.39
C MET A 314 18.92 1.61 10.14
N GLN A 315 19.93 1.67 9.30
CA GLN A 315 20.13 0.75 8.17
C GLN A 315 21.15 -0.32 8.53
N SER A 316 20.83 -1.57 8.27
CA SER A 316 21.73 -2.72 8.45
C SER A 316 21.86 -3.52 7.15
N PHE A 317 22.94 -4.30 7.05
CA PHE A 317 23.23 -5.19 5.95
C PHE A 317 23.28 -6.63 6.47
N CYS A 318 22.24 -7.40 6.23
CA CYS A 318 22.11 -8.75 6.76
C CYS A 318 22.06 -9.83 5.67
N HIS A 319 21.66 -9.49 4.44
CA HIS A 319 21.52 -10.44 3.34
C HIS A 319 22.69 -10.38 2.36
N THR A 320 23.34 -9.22 2.20
CA THR A 320 24.40 -8.99 1.22
C THR A 320 25.79 -8.88 1.84
N ALA A 321 25.91 -8.79 3.17
CA ALA A 321 27.18 -8.55 3.84
C ALA A 321 28.10 -9.76 3.89
N ALA A 322 27.57 -10.97 4.14
CA ALA A 322 28.39 -12.18 4.32
C ALA A 322 29.05 -12.69 3.03
N TYR A 323 28.30 -12.62 1.92
CA TYR A 323 28.75 -13.07 0.59
C TYR A 323 28.34 -12.06 -0.48
N PRO A 324 28.95 -10.86 -0.48
CA PRO A 324 28.57 -9.81 -1.41
C PRO A 324 28.88 -10.19 -2.85
N LYS A 325 27.92 -9.92 -3.73
CA LYS A 325 28.10 -10.03 -5.18
C LYS A 325 28.56 -8.68 -5.73
N VAL A 326 29.14 -8.67 -6.91
CA VAL A 326 29.51 -7.42 -7.61
C VAL A 326 28.28 -6.50 -7.78
N SER A 327 27.10 -7.07 -8.01
CA SER A 327 25.83 -6.35 -8.09
C SER A 327 25.45 -5.61 -6.80
N ASP A 328 25.96 -6.05 -5.65
CA ASP A 328 25.63 -5.46 -4.35
C ASP A 328 26.49 -4.21 -4.04
N SER A 329 27.58 -4.04 -4.77
CA SER A 329 28.53 -2.92 -4.56
C SER A 329 27.85 -1.55 -4.65
N ASN A 330 26.97 -1.36 -5.61
CA ASN A 330 26.21 -0.11 -5.74
C ASN A 330 25.25 0.12 -4.55
N LEU A 331 24.60 -0.95 -4.09
CA LEU A 331 23.71 -0.91 -2.92
C LEU A 331 24.49 -0.54 -1.65
N HIS A 332 25.67 -1.16 -1.43
CA HIS A 332 26.54 -0.89 -0.29
C HIS A 332 27.05 0.55 -0.24
N GLN A 333 27.15 1.22 -1.39
CA GLN A 333 27.56 2.62 -1.47
C GLN A 333 26.38 3.60 -1.35
N THR A 334 25.27 3.29 -2.01
CA THR A 334 24.16 4.25 -2.14
C THR A 334 23.24 4.26 -0.92
N LEU A 335 22.98 3.10 -0.30
CA LEU A 335 22.05 3.00 0.79
C LEU A 335 22.51 3.73 2.08
N PRO A 336 23.79 3.65 2.49
CA PRO A 336 24.30 4.45 3.60
C PRO A 336 24.15 5.96 3.36
N ASN A 337 24.47 6.44 2.17
CA ASN A 337 24.33 7.86 1.83
C ASN A 337 22.87 8.32 1.87
N PHE A 338 21.94 7.49 1.38
CA PHE A 338 20.52 7.77 1.45
C PHE A 338 20.06 7.91 2.91
N MET A 339 20.46 7.00 3.79
CA MET A 339 20.05 7.01 5.20
C MET A 339 20.64 8.20 5.95
N THR A 340 21.95 8.43 5.82
CA THR A 340 22.63 9.52 6.55
C THR A 340 22.18 10.90 6.08
N SER A 341 21.89 11.07 4.79
CA SER A 341 21.37 12.34 4.25
C SER A 341 19.98 12.73 4.79
N ARG A 342 19.27 11.79 5.44
CA ARG A 342 17.96 11.97 6.08
C ARG A 342 18.01 11.88 7.61
N GLY A 343 19.20 11.96 8.20
CA GLY A 343 19.38 11.91 9.66
C GLY A 343 19.34 10.49 10.25
N GLY A 344 19.32 9.45 9.44
CA GLY A 344 19.42 8.07 9.90
C GLY A 344 20.87 7.64 10.12
N VAL A 345 21.05 6.49 10.75
CA VAL A 345 22.34 5.84 10.97
C VAL A 345 22.46 4.63 10.04
N SER A 346 23.63 4.46 9.43
CA SER A 346 23.93 3.25 8.65
C SER A 346 25.09 2.50 9.27
N LEU A 347 24.87 1.22 9.50
CA LEU A 347 25.96 0.28 9.76
C LEU A 347 26.74 0.05 8.46
N LYS A 348 28.01 -0.30 8.55
CA LYS A 348 28.78 -0.72 7.38
C LYS A 348 28.34 -2.13 6.96
N PRO A 349 28.39 -2.42 5.65
CA PRO A 349 28.18 -3.77 5.16
C PRO A 349 29.17 -4.77 5.72
#